data_58747a760696ba05be67fb2925813c18
#
_entry.id   58747a760696ba05be67fb2925813c18
#
_cell.length_a   1.000
_cell.length_b   1.000
_cell.length_c   1.000
_cell.angle_alpha   90.00
_cell.angle_beta   90.00
_cell.angle_gamma   90.00
#
_symmetry.space_group_name_H-M   'P 1'
#
loop_
_entity.id
_entity.type
_entity.pdbx_description
1 polymer ?
#
loop_
_entity_poly.entity_id
_entity_poly.type
_entity_poly.pdbx_seq_one_letter_code
_entity_poly.pdbx_strand_id
1 'polypeptide(L)'
;MDEKLFSARMAEYKSAVDKYLDACLEETQCASYHKLTDSMHYSLTAGGKRLRAILVLEFCRICGGDVEKALPVACGVEMLHTYSLIHDDLPVMDNDDLRRGKPSNHKVFGECTATLAGDALQALAFETVLKADLPALRVLKCAQVLANAAGHEGICGGQQLDLEWEGKILSAPELEEIYLRKTSALIRAACLMGVAAAGGTKEQEEAAAGYADNFGFAFQLRDDILDVIGDEKTFGKPIGSDREEGKTTFVDILGLNGCQRVIEAHSESAVEALGDMEDTDFLIHLVRVLEKREQ
;
A
#
# COMPACT_ATOMS: atom_id res chain seq x y z
N MET A 1 -5.73 -17.85 -14.38
CA MET A 1 -6.18 -16.69 -15.23
C MET A 1 -5.16 -16.45 -16.32
N ASP A 2 -5.57 -16.08 -17.54
CA ASP A 2 -4.61 -15.65 -18.57
C ASP A 2 -4.17 -14.19 -18.37
N GLU A 3 -2.98 -13.82 -18.91
CA GLU A 3 -2.35 -12.50 -18.78
C GLU A 3 -3.24 -11.36 -19.29
N LYS A 4 -3.98 -11.58 -20.37
CA LYS A 4 -4.85 -10.56 -20.97
C LYS A 4 -6.03 -10.22 -20.05
N LEU A 5 -6.64 -11.25 -19.45
CA LEU A 5 -7.76 -11.07 -18.53
C LEU A 5 -7.30 -10.42 -17.22
N PHE A 6 -6.12 -10.83 -16.72
CA PHE A 6 -5.51 -10.18 -15.56
C PHE A 6 -5.26 -8.70 -15.80
N SER A 7 -4.57 -8.35 -16.90
CA SER A 7 -4.26 -6.96 -17.25
C SER A 7 -5.52 -6.12 -17.46
N ALA A 8 -6.57 -6.69 -18.06
CA ALA A 8 -7.85 -6.00 -18.24
C ALA A 8 -8.50 -5.67 -16.89
N ARG A 9 -8.56 -6.61 -15.93
CA ARG A 9 -9.13 -6.38 -14.59
C ARG A 9 -8.30 -5.38 -13.78
N MET A 10 -6.97 -5.48 -13.85
CA MET A 10 -6.08 -4.47 -13.24
C MET A 10 -6.38 -3.06 -13.75
N ALA A 11 -6.52 -2.90 -15.07
CA ALA A 11 -6.82 -1.62 -15.70
C ALA A 11 -8.21 -1.09 -15.33
N GLU A 12 -9.22 -1.96 -15.27
CA GLU A 12 -10.58 -1.62 -14.85
C GLU A 12 -10.60 -1.09 -13.41
N TYR A 13 -10.05 -1.84 -12.46
CA TYR A 13 -9.98 -1.44 -11.06
C TYR A 13 -9.21 -0.13 -10.88
N LYS A 14 -8.03 -0.04 -11.50
CA LYS A 14 -7.22 1.19 -11.47
C LYS A 14 -7.99 2.39 -11.99
N SER A 15 -8.67 2.25 -13.13
CA SER A 15 -9.47 3.34 -13.74
C SER A 15 -10.63 3.76 -12.83
N ALA A 16 -11.32 2.82 -12.18
CA ALA A 16 -12.40 3.13 -11.25
C ALA A 16 -11.88 3.90 -10.03
N VAL A 17 -10.77 3.44 -9.45
CA VAL A 17 -10.10 4.10 -8.30
C VAL A 17 -9.64 5.51 -8.68
N ASP A 18 -8.90 5.67 -9.79
CA ASP A 18 -8.40 6.98 -10.21
C ASP A 18 -9.54 7.99 -10.44
N LYS A 19 -10.62 7.58 -11.09
CA LYS A 19 -11.80 8.45 -11.29
C LYS A 19 -12.48 8.86 -9.99
N TYR A 20 -12.60 7.92 -9.04
CA TYR A 20 -13.19 8.22 -7.73
C TYR A 20 -12.34 9.19 -6.92
N LEU A 21 -11.01 8.98 -6.92
CA LEU A 21 -10.07 9.86 -6.22
C LEU A 21 -10.08 11.28 -6.78
N ASP A 22 -10.12 11.44 -8.11
CA ASP A 22 -10.25 12.75 -8.77
C ASP A 22 -11.56 13.45 -8.35
N ALA A 23 -12.70 12.77 -8.41
CA ALA A 23 -13.99 13.32 -8.03
C ALA A 23 -14.06 13.78 -6.56
N CYS A 24 -13.52 12.97 -5.63
CA CYS A 24 -13.48 13.34 -4.22
C CYS A 24 -12.71 14.63 -3.96
N LEU A 25 -11.64 14.89 -4.71
CA LEU A 25 -10.82 16.08 -4.53
C LEU A 25 -11.43 17.31 -5.20
N GLU A 26 -12.14 17.15 -6.31
CA GLU A 26 -12.90 18.23 -6.93
C GLU A 26 -13.99 18.77 -5.99
N GLU A 27 -14.68 17.90 -5.26
CA GLU A 27 -15.68 18.28 -4.26
C GLU A 27 -15.08 19.04 -3.06
N THR A 28 -13.80 18.82 -2.75
CA THR A 28 -13.11 19.45 -1.60
C THR A 28 -12.47 20.79 -1.93
N GLN A 29 -12.48 21.24 -3.20
CA GLN A 29 -11.84 22.49 -3.60
C GLN A 29 -12.50 23.72 -2.92
N CYS A 30 -11.67 24.48 -2.23
CA CYS A 30 -12.06 25.72 -1.58
C CYS A 30 -11.09 26.84 -1.92
N ALA A 31 -11.60 27.97 -2.41
CA ALA A 31 -10.78 29.11 -2.81
C ALA A 31 -9.90 29.68 -1.69
N SER A 32 -10.33 29.55 -0.42
CA SER A 32 -9.59 30.08 0.73
C SER A 32 -8.35 29.29 1.11
N TYR A 33 -8.32 27.96 0.80
CA TYR A 33 -7.19 27.08 1.11
C TYR A 33 -6.81 26.18 -0.07
N HIS A 34 -6.95 26.71 -1.29
CA HIS A 34 -6.66 25.98 -2.53
C HIS A 34 -5.25 25.35 -2.54
N LYS A 35 -4.25 26.01 -1.94
CA LYS A 35 -2.88 25.47 -1.87
C LYS A 35 -2.83 24.13 -1.15
N LEU A 36 -3.64 23.92 -0.11
CA LEU A 36 -3.73 22.64 0.60
C LEU A 36 -4.37 21.57 -0.29
N THR A 37 -5.51 21.88 -0.91
CA THR A 37 -6.22 20.94 -1.80
C THR A 37 -5.41 20.62 -3.06
N ASP A 38 -4.70 21.60 -3.65
CA ASP A 38 -3.77 21.38 -4.75
C ASP A 38 -2.61 20.44 -4.36
N SER A 39 -2.07 20.61 -3.14
CA SER A 39 -1.03 19.73 -2.60
C SER A 39 -1.49 18.31 -2.39
N MET A 40 -2.70 18.12 -1.83
CA MET A 40 -3.34 16.80 -1.70
C MET A 40 -3.54 16.14 -3.07
N HIS A 41 -4.12 16.89 -4.02
CA HIS A 41 -4.38 16.44 -5.37
C HIS A 41 -3.10 16.02 -6.10
N TYR A 42 -2.05 16.85 -6.01
CA TYR A 42 -0.75 16.59 -6.64
C TYR A 42 -0.20 15.20 -6.31
N SER A 43 -0.20 14.82 -5.02
CA SER A 43 0.33 13.53 -4.59
C SER A 43 -0.63 12.38 -4.86
N LEU A 44 -1.94 12.59 -4.64
CA LEU A 44 -2.93 11.53 -4.81
C LEU A 44 -3.07 11.11 -6.27
N THR A 45 -2.93 12.07 -7.21
CA THR A 45 -3.03 11.84 -8.66
C THR A 45 -1.66 11.65 -9.35
N ALA A 46 -0.57 11.58 -8.60
CA ALA A 46 0.78 11.35 -9.14
C ALA A 46 0.93 9.99 -9.88
N GLY A 47 -0.10 9.17 -9.91
CA GLY A 47 -0.10 7.85 -10.53
C GLY A 47 0.20 6.74 -9.53
N GLY A 48 0.68 5.58 -10.03
CA GLY A 48 0.95 4.38 -9.24
C GLY A 48 0.11 3.19 -9.68
N LYS A 49 0.42 2.02 -9.11
CA LYS A 49 -0.24 0.74 -9.45
C LYS A 49 -1.58 0.55 -8.75
N ARG A 50 -1.91 1.37 -7.76
CA ARG A 50 -3.14 1.27 -6.94
C ARG A 50 -3.34 -0.10 -6.31
N LEU A 51 -2.26 -0.78 -5.99
CA LEU A 51 -2.27 -2.17 -5.56
C LEU A 51 -3.17 -2.41 -4.33
N ARG A 52 -3.10 -1.52 -3.34
CA ARG A 52 -3.87 -1.65 -2.10
C ARG A 52 -5.37 -1.52 -2.35
N ALA A 53 -5.77 -0.54 -3.15
CA ALA A 53 -7.18 -0.40 -3.57
C ALA A 53 -7.66 -1.61 -4.37
N ILE A 54 -6.83 -2.13 -5.28
CA ILE A 54 -7.14 -3.33 -6.08
C ILE A 54 -7.35 -4.55 -5.19
N LEU A 55 -6.54 -4.72 -4.14
CA LEU A 55 -6.71 -5.80 -3.16
C LEU A 55 -8.04 -5.68 -2.41
N VAL A 56 -8.46 -4.46 -2.00
CA VAL A 56 -9.80 -4.25 -1.41
C VAL A 56 -10.90 -4.72 -2.35
N LEU A 57 -10.86 -4.27 -3.61
CA LEU A 57 -11.90 -4.58 -4.59
C LEU A 57 -11.94 -6.07 -4.94
N GLU A 58 -10.78 -6.70 -5.09
CA GLU A 58 -10.70 -8.11 -5.44
C GLU A 58 -11.14 -9.02 -4.28
N PHE A 59 -10.70 -8.76 -3.04
CA PHE A 59 -11.20 -9.51 -1.88
C PHE A 59 -12.70 -9.27 -1.64
N CYS A 60 -13.21 -8.06 -1.90
CA CYS A 60 -14.65 -7.82 -1.86
C CYS A 60 -15.38 -8.68 -2.90
N ARG A 61 -14.88 -8.74 -4.14
CA ARG A 61 -15.47 -9.52 -5.23
C ARG A 61 -15.52 -11.02 -4.92
N ILE A 62 -14.39 -11.61 -4.52
CA ILE A 62 -14.32 -13.07 -4.27
C ILE A 62 -15.10 -13.50 -3.02
N CYS A 63 -15.37 -12.58 -2.10
CA CYS A 63 -16.27 -12.79 -0.97
C CYS A 63 -17.74 -12.49 -1.31
N GLY A 64 -18.09 -12.26 -2.59
CA GLY A 64 -19.46 -12.04 -3.04
C GLY A 64 -20.04 -10.66 -2.73
N GLY A 65 -19.17 -9.67 -2.47
CA GLY A 65 -19.56 -8.29 -2.20
C GLY A 65 -19.77 -7.46 -3.47
N ASP A 66 -20.32 -6.27 -3.30
CA ASP A 66 -20.53 -5.28 -4.35
C ASP A 66 -19.28 -4.39 -4.46
N VAL A 67 -18.54 -4.55 -5.56
CA VAL A 67 -17.28 -3.84 -5.84
C VAL A 67 -17.48 -2.34 -5.98
N GLU A 68 -18.61 -1.90 -6.57
CA GLU A 68 -18.91 -0.47 -6.71
C GLU A 68 -19.13 0.19 -5.34
N LYS A 69 -19.84 -0.50 -4.44
CA LYS A 69 -20.05 -0.03 -3.07
C LYS A 69 -18.79 -0.09 -2.20
N ALA A 70 -17.84 -0.96 -2.53
CA ALA A 70 -16.55 -1.04 -1.86
C ALA A 70 -15.54 0.01 -2.36
N LEU A 71 -15.81 0.71 -3.47
CA LEU A 71 -14.89 1.68 -4.06
C LEU A 71 -14.47 2.80 -3.09
N PRO A 72 -15.35 3.40 -2.26
CA PRO A 72 -14.93 4.36 -1.24
C PRO A 72 -13.95 3.76 -0.22
N VAL A 73 -14.15 2.48 0.15
CA VAL A 73 -13.24 1.76 1.07
C VAL A 73 -11.86 1.60 0.43
N ALA A 74 -11.80 1.20 -0.82
CA ALA A 74 -10.57 1.07 -1.59
C ALA A 74 -9.83 2.41 -1.75
N CYS A 75 -10.56 3.48 -2.03
CA CYS A 75 -9.97 4.83 -2.17
C CYS A 75 -9.46 5.37 -0.82
N GLY A 76 -10.14 5.09 0.29
CA GLY A 76 -9.65 5.45 1.62
C GLY A 76 -8.28 4.84 1.94
N VAL A 77 -8.04 3.59 1.55
CA VAL A 77 -6.71 2.96 1.72
C VAL A 77 -5.64 3.65 0.88
N GLU A 78 -5.95 4.06 -0.36
CA GLU A 78 -5.00 4.79 -1.21
C GLU A 78 -4.73 6.21 -0.70
N MET A 79 -5.74 6.90 -0.13
CA MET A 79 -5.55 8.19 0.52
C MET A 79 -4.62 8.06 1.71
N LEU A 80 -4.83 7.04 2.56
CA LEU A 80 -3.95 6.75 3.69
C LEU A 80 -2.52 6.40 3.23
N HIS A 81 -2.37 5.59 2.20
CA HIS A 81 -1.05 5.30 1.62
C HIS A 81 -0.38 6.57 1.08
N THR A 82 -1.15 7.46 0.46
CA THR A 82 -0.59 8.69 -0.10
C THR A 82 -0.12 9.65 0.99
N TYR A 83 -0.87 9.78 2.11
CA TYR A 83 -0.40 10.59 3.24
C TYR A 83 0.94 10.08 3.77
N SER A 84 1.09 8.75 3.94
CA SER A 84 2.34 8.20 4.45
C SER A 84 3.53 8.53 3.55
N LEU A 85 3.35 8.45 2.22
CA LEU A 85 4.39 8.82 1.27
C LEU A 85 4.75 10.32 1.32
N ILE A 86 3.76 11.22 1.52
CA ILE A 86 4.04 12.65 1.66
C ILE A 86 4.87 12.92 2.90
N HIS A 87 4.55 12.25 4.02
CA HIS A 87 5.26 12.44 5.28
C HIS A 87 6.64 11.77 5.25
N ASP A 88 6.78 10.60 4.65
CA ASP A 88 8.09 9.93 4.46
C ASP A 88 9.06 10.81 3.67
N ASP A 89 8.60 11.52 2.64
CA ASP A 89 9.43 12.39 1.81
C ASP A 89 9.91 13.68 2.53
N LEU A 90 9.35 14.04 3.70
CA LEU A 90 9.71 15.28 4.41
C LEU A 90 11.19 15.30 4.84
N PRO A 91 11.84 16.50 4.93
CA PRO A 91 13.23 16.62 5.37
C PRO A 91 13.54 16.09 6.77
N VAL A 92 12.52 15.90 7.61
CA VAL A 92 12.66 15.32 8.96
C VAL A 92 12.50 13.79 8.97
N MET A 93 12.25 13.20 7.80
CA MET A 93 12.11 11.77 7.54
C MET A 93 13.18 11.34 6.51
N ASP A 94 12.80 10.73 5.39
CA ASP A 94 13.74 10.24 4.38
C ASP A 94 14.35 11.38 3.51
N ASN A 95 13.76 12.58 3.51
CA ASN A 95 14.19 13.76 2.73
C ASN A 95 14.32 13.50 1.23
N ASP A 96 13.39 12.74 0.67
CA ASP A 96 13.36 12.36 -0.74
C ASP A 96 13.01 13.56 -1.64
N ASP A 97 13.82 13.83 -2.66
CA ASP A 97 13.55 14.89 -3.64
C ASP A 97 12.53 14.50 -4.70
N LEU A 98 12.39 13.21 -4.97
CA LEU A 98 11.54 12.67 -6.03
C LEU A 98 10.62 11.55 -5.50
N ARG A 99 9.37 11.54 -5.95
CA ARG A 99 8.39 10.47 -5.73
C ARG A 99 7.66 10.14 -7.03
N ARG A 100 7.72 8.88 -7.45
CA ARG A 100 7.10 8.42 -8.72
C ARG A 100 7.57 9.24 -9.94
N GLY A 101 8.85 9.61 -9.97
CA GLY A 101 9.46 10.38 -11.05
C GLY A 101 9.09 11.86 -11.11
N LYS A 102 8.37 12.37 -10.10
CA LYS A 102 8.03 13.80 -9.93
C LYS A 102 8.68 14.35 -8.67
N PRO A 103 8.92 15.68 -8.58
CA PRO A 103 9.35 16.29 -7.32
C PRO A 103 8.41 15.89 -6.18
N SER A 104 8.97 15.59 -5.00
CA SER A 104 8.17 15.27 -3.81
C SER A 104 7.31 16.47 -3.38
N ASN A 105 6.27 16.22 -2.61
CA ASN A 105 5.27 17.23 -2.27
C ASN A 105 5.88 18.45 -1.61
N HIS A 106 6.80 18.25 -0.65
CA HIS A 106 7.45 19.35 0.07
C HIS A 106 8.34 20.22 -0.82
N LYS A 107 8.90 19.68 -1.90
CA LYS A 107 9.68 20.47 -2.88
C LYS A 107 8.79 21.40 -3.71
N VAL A 108 7.54 21.00 -3.97
CA VAL A 108 6.59 21.80 -4.76
C VAL A 108 5.83 22.83 -3.91
N PHE A 109 5.33 22.40 -2.75
CA PHE A 109 4.41 23.21 -1.93
C PHE A 109 5.02 23.75 -0.64
N GLY A 110 6.22 23.29 -0.27
CA GLY A 110 6.89 23.60 0.99
C GLY A 110 6.48 22.64 2.12
N GLU A 111 7.35 22.49 3.10
CA GLU A 111 7.23 21.52 4.20
C GLU A 111 5.93 21.65 5.00
N CYS A 112 5.56 22.87 5.38
CA CYS A 112 4.32 23.11 6.15
C CYS A 112 3.07 22.65 5.39
N THR A 113 2.99 22.96 4.07
CA THR A 113 1.84 22.57 3.27
C THR A 113 1.82 21.05 3.03
N ALA A 114 2.98 20.44 2.80
CA ALA A 114 3.10 18.99 2.66
C ALA A 114 2.67 18.25 3.93
N THR A 115 3.12 18.71 5.11
CA THR A 115 2.70 18.15 6.40
C THR A 115 1.17 18.20 6.54
N LEU A 116 0.57 19.38 6.32
CA LEU A 116 -0.89 19.54 6.42
C LEU A 116 -1.65 18.75 5.34
N ALA A 117 -1.07 18.55 4.16
CA ALA A 117 -1.68 17.74 3.10
C ALA A 117 -1.72 16.27 3.51
N GLY A 118 -0.67 15.75 4.15
CA GLY A 118 -0.68 14.40 4.72
C GLY A 118 -1.73 14.26 5.82
N ASP A 119 -1.78 15.20 6.78
CA ASP A 119 -2.79 15.19 7.86
C ASP A 119 -4.23 15.21 7.30
N ALA A 120 -4.47 16.08 6.31
CA ALA A 120 -5.78 16.20 5.69
C ALA A 120 -6.17 14.94 4.88
N LEU A 121 -5.23 14.32 4.16
CA LEU A 121 -5.47 13.05 3.45
C LEU A 121 -5.77 11.90 4.42
N GLN A 122 -5.09 11.84 5.57
CA GLN A 122 -5.39 10.85 6.59
C GLN A 122 -6.83 11.01 7.10
N ALA A 123 -7.26 12.23 7.41
CA ALA A 123 -8.65 12.50 7.83
C ALA A 123 -9.65 12.17 6.72
N LEU A 124 -9.37 12.57 5.48
CA LEU A 124 -10.21 12.31 4.32
C LEU A 124 -10.33 10.80 4.03
N ALA A 125 -9.30 10.01 4.29
CA ALA A 125 -9.34 8.57 4.14
C ALA A 125 -10.46 7.95 5.01
N PHE A 126 -10.54 8.33 6.29
CA PHE A 126 -11.59 7.86 7.18
C PHE A 126 -12.96 8.39 6.80
N GLU A 127 -13.05 9.68 6.45
CA GLU A 127 -14.30 10.28 5.98
C GLU A 127 -14.84 9.53 4.75
N THR A 128 -13.96 9.18 3.80
CA THR A 128 -14.32 8.45 2.58
C THR A 128 -14.81 7.05 2.89
N VAL A 129 -14.12 6.29 3.76
CA VAL A 129 -14.57 4.96 4.20
C VAL A 129 -15.93 5.03 4.88
N LEU A 130 -16.13 6.04 5.75
CA LEU A 130 -17.39 6.22 6.50
C LEU A 130 -18.58 6.60 5.62
N LYS A 131 -18.35 7.13 4.42
CA LYS A 131 -19.38 7.46 3.41
C LYS A 131 -19.79 6.28 2.52
N ALA A 132 -19.15 5.09 2.66
CA ALA A 132 -19.47 3.94 1.84
C ALA A 132 -20.92 3.48 2.03
N ASP A 133 -21.64 3.23 0.91
CA ASP A 133 -23.03 2.71 0.92
C ASP A 133 -23.06 1.20 1.23
N LEU A 134 -22.61 0.87 2.44
CA LEU A 134 -22.55 -0.48 2.98
C LEU A 134 -23.28 -0.54 4.33
N PRO A 135 -23.69 -1.73 4.81
CA PRO A 135 -24.23 -1.88 6.16
C PRO A 135 -23.29 -1.28 7.22
N ALA A 136 -23.84 -0.50 8.16
CA ALA A 136 -23.06 0.28 9.13
C ALA A 136 -21.99 -0.53 9.90
N LEU A 137 -22.27 -1.80 10.24
CA LEU A 137 -21.29 -2.66 10.91
C LEU A 137 -20.09 -3.01 10.00
N ARG A 138 -20.29 -3.14 8.70
CA ARG A 138 -19.21 -3.38 7.74
C ARG A 138 -18.34 -2.14 7.57
N VAL A 139 -18.97 -0.96 7.46
CA VAL A 139 -18.26 0.33 7.44
C VAL A 139 -17.43 0.53 8.69
N LEU A 140 -18.01 0.26 9.87
CA LEU A 140 -17.30 0.35 11.15
C LEU A 140 -16.09 -0.59 11.19
N LYS A 141 -16.25 -1.84 10.73
CA LYS A 141 -15.15 -2.81 10.67
C LYS A 141 -14.04 -2.32 9.72
N CYS A 142 -14.39 -1.81 8.52
CA CYS A 142 -13.40 -1.24 7.60
C CYS A 142 -12.63 -0.07 8.24
N ALA A 143 -13.34 0.86 8.89
CA ALA A 143 -12.69 1.99 9.56
C ALA A 143 -11.78 1.56 10.72
N GLN A 144 -12.18 0.54 11.50
CA GLN A 144 -11.34 -0.02 12.58
C GLN A 144 -10.07 -0.68 12.04
N VAL A 145 -10.17 -1.47 10.96
CA VAL A 145 -9.03 -2.12 10.32
C VAL A 145 -8.07 -1.07 9.78
N LEU A 146 -8.58 -0.03 9.11
CA LEU A 146 -7.77 1.07 8.59
C LEU A 146 -7.08 1.85 9.71
N ALA A 147 -7.79 2.14 10.83
CA ALA A 147 -7.23 2.85 11.97
C ALA A 147 -6.09 2.07 12.65
N ASN A 148 -6.24 0.76 12.80
CA ASN A 148 -5.19 -0.09 13.34
C ASN A 148 -3.94 -0.07 12.45
N ALA A 149 -4.11 -0.21 11.13
CA ALA A 149 -2.99 -0.20 10.19
C ALA A 149 -2.31 1.18 10.06
N ALA A 150 -3.06 2.27 10.26
CA ALA A 150 -2.51 3.63 10.24
C ALA A 150 -1.72 3.99 11.51
N GLY A 151 -2.11 3.42 12.64
CA GLY A 151 -1.67 3.82 13.97
C GLY A 151 -0.31 3.26 14.39
N HIS A 152 -0.09 3.31 15.72
CA HIS A 152 1.15 2.88 16.35
C HIS A 152 1.46 1.38 16.21
N GLU A 153 0.43 0.55 16.02
CA GLU A 153 0.58 -0.88 15.74
C GLU A 153 0.91 -1.18 14.27
N GLY A 154 0.71 -0.21 13.38
CA GLY A 154 0.94 -0.32 11.94
C GLY A 154 1.99 0.65 11.43
N ILE A 155 1.64 1.44 10.39
CA ILE A 155 2.58 2.27 9.63
C ILE A 155 3.36 3.24 10.51
N CYS A 156 2.71 3.97 11.43
CA CYS A 156 3.43 4.93 12.28
C CYS A 156 4.46 4.23 13.18
N GLY A 157 4.12 3.06 13.75
CA GLY A 157 5.07 2.27 14.54
C GLY A 157 6.21 1.72 13.69
N GLY A 158 5.90 1.22 12.48
CA GLY A 158 6.90 0.75 11.52
C GLY A 158 7.87 1.85 11.08
N GLN A 159 7.35 3.04 10.77
CA GLN A 159 8.17 4.20 10.43
C GLN A 159 9.05 4.66 11.59
N GLN A 160 8.52 4.63 12.83
CA GLN A 160 9.34 4.95 14.02
C GLN A 160 10.51 3.98 14.18
N LEU A 161 10.28 2.67 13.98
CA LEU A 161 11.34 1.66 14.06
C LEU A 161 12.37 1.84 12.94
N ASP A 162 11.93 2.11 11.72
CA ASP A 162 12.79 2.33 10.57
C ASP A 162 13.77 3.48 10.82
N LEU A 163 13.26 4.63 11.27
CA LEU A 163 14.09 5.81 11.61
C LEU A 163 14.99 5.58 12.85
N GLU A 164 14.47 4.95 13.90
CA GLU A 164 15.25 4.71 15.12
C GLU A 164 16.41 3.72 14.89
N TRP A 165 16.25 2.82 13.95
CA TRP A 165 17.22 1.78 13.66
C TRP A 165 18.11 2.09 12.44
N GLU A 166 17.95 3.25 11.83
CA GLU A 166 18.84 3.75 10.80
C GLU A 166 20.30 3.77 11.26
N GLY A 167 21.21 3.32 10.41
CA GLY A 167 22.63 3.18 10.72
C GLY A 167 23.00 2.05 11.69
N LYS A 168 22.04 1.22 12.11
CA LYS A 168 22.28 0.03 12.94
C LYS A 168 22.33 -1.24 12.09
N ILE A 169 23.11 -2.21 12.51
CA ILE A 169 23.10 -3.56 11.93
C ILE A 169 21.96 -4.33 12.60
N LEU A 170 20.92 -4.66 11.81
CA LEU A 170 19.74 -5.34 12.30
C LEU A 170 19.83 -6.86 12.09
N SER A 171 19.20 -7.60 13.00
CA SER A 171 18.91 -9.02 12.83
C SER A 171 17.69 -9.25 11.95
N ALA A 172 17.54 -10.45 11.38
CA ALA A 172 16.37 -10.80 10.57
C ALA A 172 15.02 -10.56 11.29
N PRO A 173 14.82 -10.93 12.59
CA PRO A 173 13.57 -10.61 13.30
C PRO A 173 13.27 -9.12 13.44
N GLU A 174 14.29 -8.28 13.63
CA GLU A 174 14.10 -6.82 13.71
C GLU A 174 13.68 -6.23 12.35
N LEU A 175 14.30 -6.68 11.26
CA LEU A 175 13.87 -6.28 9.90
C LEU A 175 12.46 -6.77 9.58
N GLU A 176 12.13 -8.00 9.96
CA GLU A 176 10.80 -8.55 9.79
C GLU A 176 9.74 -7.68 10.50
N GLU A 177 10.03 -7.19 11.71
CA GLU A 177 9.13 -6.30 12.45
C GLU A 177 8.88 -4.98 11.72
N ILE A 178 9.92 -4.36 11.13
CA ILE A 178 9.76 -3.16 10.28
C ILE A 178 8.86 -3.48 9.10
N TYR A 179 9.13 -4.55 8.35
CA TYR A 179 8.41 -4.90 7.13
C TYR A 179 6.93 -5.20 7.40
N LEU A 180 6.64 -5.92 8.49
CA LEU A 180 5.28 -6.23 8.90
C LEU A 180 4.50 -4.95 9.25
N ARG A 181 5.11 -3.98 9.94
CA ARG A 181 4.43 -2.76 10.37
C ARG A 181 4.41 -1.69 9.28
N LYS A 182 5.56 -1.34 8.70
CA LYS A 182 5.67 -0.24 7.72
C LYS A 182 4.96 -0.56 6.41
N THR A 183 5.13 -1.79 5.89
CA THR A 183 4.65 -2.16 4.55
C THR A 183 3.47 -3.12 4.58
N SER A 184 3.58 -4.25 5.29
CA SER A 184 2.58 -5.32 5.24
C SER A 184 1.29 -4.95 5.96
N ALA A 185 1.33 -4.13 7.00
CA ALA A 185 0.14 -3.73 7.76
C ALA A 185 -0.96 -3.12 6.88
N LEU A 186 -0.60 -2.23 5.94
CA LEU A 186 -1.59 -1.60 5.05
C LEU A 186 -2.03 -2.53 3.91
N ILE A 187 -1.18 -3.45 3.46
CA ILE A 187 -1.57 -4.51 2.52
C ILE A 187 -2.56 -5.46 3.20
N ARG A 188 -2.28 -5.86 4.43
CA ARG A 188 -3.18 -6.67 5.25
C ARG A 188 -4.52 -5.98 5.50
N ALA A 189 -4.47 -4.70 5.84
CA ALA A 189 -5.68 -3.90 6.01
C ALA A 189 -6.51 -3.87 4.72
N ALA A 190 -5.90 -3.69 3.56
CA ALA A 190 -6.59 -3.69 2.27
C ALA A 190 -7.34 -5.01 2.03
N CYS A 191 -6.69 -6.16 2.22
CA CYS A 191 -7.32 -7.46 2.06
C CYS A 191 -8.49 -7.66 3.04
N LEU A 192 -8.28 -7.36 4.33
CA LEU A 192 -9.30 -7.49 5.36
C LEU A 192 -10.48 -6.53 5.17
N MET A 193 -10.23 -5.30 4.70
CA MET A 193 -11.28 -4.34 4.40
C MET A 193 -12.13 -4.79 3.21
N GLY A 194 -11.54 -5.47 2.22
CA GLY A 194 -12.28 -6.09 1.12
C GLY A 194 -13.25 -7.16 1.63
N VAL A 195 -12.77 -8.08 2.48
CA VAL A 195 -13.61 -9.10 3.13
C VAL A 195 -14.70 -8.46 3.98
N ALA A 196 -14.36 -7.44 4.78
CA ALA A 196 -15.32 -6.74 5.65
C ALA A 196 -16.41 -6.01 4.84
N ALA A 197 -16.04 -5.36 3.72
CA ALA A 197 -16.97 -4.70 2.80
C ALA A 197 -17.98 -5.68 2.21
N ALA A 198 -17.53 -6.89 1.86
CA ALA A 198 -18.42 -7.97 1.40
C ALA A 198 -19.28 -8.56 2.54
N GLY A 199 -18.86 -8.43 3.79
CA GLY A 199 -19.44 -9.14 4.93
C GLY A 199 -19.06 -10.61 4.95
N GLY A 200 -17.81 -10.89 4.58
CA GLY A 200 -17.25 -12.22 4.52
C GLY A 200 -17.20 -12.94 5.86
N THR A 201 -16.89 -14.23 5.81
CA THR A 201 -16.82 -15.11 6.98
C THR A 201 -15.48 -14.97 7.70
N LYS A 202 -15.38 -15.59 8.88
CA LYS A 202 -14.13 -15.61 9.65
C LYS A 202 -13.03 -16.39 8.93
N GLU A 203 -13.39 -17.46 8.25
CA GLU A 203 -12.46 -18.27 7.44
C GLU A 203 -11.92 -17.43 6.27
N GLN A 204 -12.75 -16.61 5.64
CA GLN A 204 -12.31 -15.67 4.61
C GLN A 204 -11.43 -14.55 5.18
N GLU A 205 -11.71 -14.05 6.39
CA GLU A 205 -10.81 -13.11 7.09
C GLU A 205 -9.44 -13.75 7.37
N GLU A 206 -9.39 -15.01 7.84
CA GLU A 206 -8.16 -15.73 8.11
C GLU A 206 -7.35 -16.00 6.82
N ALA A 207 -8.01 -16.40 5.73
CA ALA A 207 -7.40 -16.59 4.43
C ALA A 207 -6.81 -15.29 3.88
N ALA A 208 -7.58 -14.19 3.93
CA ALA A 208 -7.13 -12.86 3.49
C ALA A 208 -5.94 -12.35 4.31
N ALA A 209 -5.94 -12.60 5.63
CA ALA A 209 -4.84 -12.24 6.50
C ALA A 209 -3.56 -13.02 6.14
N GLY A 210 -3.66 -14.35 6.02
CA GLY A 210 -2.53 -15.20 5.65
C GLY A 210 -1.97 -14.88 4.27
N TYR A 211 -2.84 -14.63 3.28
CA TYR A 211 -2.41 -14.13 1.97
C TYR A 211 -1.63 -12.81 2.09
N ALA A 212 -2.19 -11.84 2.80
CA ALA A 212 -1.62 -10.50 2.89
C ALA A 212 -0.29 -10.45 3.63
N ASP A 213 -0.14 -11.21 4.72
CA ASP A 213 1.09 -11.26 5.51
C ASP A 213 2.25 -11.80 4.64
N ASN A 214 2.01 -12.88 3.90
CA ASN A 214 3.00 -13.47 3.02
C ASN A 214 3.27 -12.61 1.77
N PHE A 215 2.22 -12.12 1.12
CA PHE A 215 2.35 -11.23 -0.05
C PHE A 215 3.08 -9.93 0.29
N GLY A 216 2.74 -9.31 1.43
CA GLY A 216 3.37 -8.06 1.88
C GLY A 216 4.85 -8.22 2.19
N PHE A 217 5.23 -9.34 2.82
CA PHE A 217 6.63 -9.65 3.08
C PHE A 217 7.42 -9.88 1.78
N ALA A 218 6.89 -10.70 0.88
CA ALA A 218 7.50 -10.94 -0.43
C ALA A 218 7.60 -9.64 -1.27
N PHE A 219 6.60 -8.75 -1.15
CA PHE A 219 6.59 -7.45 -1.81
C PHE A 219 7.75 -6.56 -1.36
N GLN A 220 7.98 -6.43 -0.04
CA GLN A 220 9.08 -5.64 0.49
C GLN A 220 10.44 -6.24 0.11
N LEU A 221 10.60 -7.56 0.24
CA LEU A 221 11.83 -8.24 -0.18
C LEU A 221 12.14 -8.01 -1.67
N ARG A 222 11.11 -7.95 -2.51
CA ARG A 222 11.28 -7.64 -3.93
C ARG A 222 11.71 -6.20 -4.14
N ASP A 223 11.18 -5.26 -3.36
CA ASP A 223 11.59 -3.86 -3.42
C ASP A 223 13.06 -3.70 -3.00
N ASP A 224 13.54 -4.41 -1.95
CA ASP A 224 14.96 -4.44 -1.56
C ASP A 224 15.88 -4.97 -2.68
N ILE A 225 15.46 -6.05 -3.36
CA ILE A 225 16.22 -6.57 -4.51
C ILE A 225 16.28 -5.52 -5.62
N LEU A 226 15.18 -4.84 -5.91
CA LEU A 226 15.10 -3.83 -6.95
C LEU A 226 15.90 -2.57 -6.63
N ASP A 227 16.04 -2.23 -5.34
CA ASP A 227 16.94 -1.13 -4.93
C ASP A 227 18.42 -1.44 -5.25
N VAL A 228 18.81 -2.72 -5.25
CA VAL A 228 20.20 -3.14 -5.56
C VAL A 228 20.46 -3.35 -7.05
N ILE A 229 19.50 -3.92 -7.80
CA ILE A 229 19.71 -4.34 -9.20
C ILE A 229 18.83 -3.64 -10.22
N GLY A 230 17.92 -2.77 -9.78
CA GLY A 230 16.94 -2.09 -10.64
C GLY A 230 17.58 -1.07 -11.61
N ASP A 231 16.74 -0.38 -12.37
CA ASP A 231 17.10 0.76 -13.22
C ASP A 231 16.38 2.01 -12.70
N GLU A 232 17.11 3.09 -12.42
CA GLU A 232 16.59 4.35 -11.87
C GLU A 232 15.38 4.90 -12.64
N LYS A 233 15.42 4.79 -13.98
CA LYS A 233 14.32 5.28 -14.85
C LYS A 233 13.02 4.53 -14.61
N THR A 234 13.12 3.31 -14.15
CA THR A 234 12.00 2.39 -14.00
C THR A 234 11.50 2.32 -12.56
N PHE A 235 12.43 2.45 -11.60
CA PHE A 235 12.11 2.41 -10.16
C PHE A 235 11.48 3.73 -9.69
N GLY A 236 11.82 4.87 -10.34
CA GLY A 236 11.26 6.19 -10.01
C GLY A 236 11.87 6.83 -8.75
N LYS A 237 12.91 6.21 -8.18
CA LYS A 237 13.79 6.70 -7.11
C LYS A 237 15.26 6.40 -7.51
N PRO A 238 16.27 7.07 -6.91
CA PRO A 238 17.66 6.67 -7.01
C PRO A 238 17.84 5.22 -6.55
N ILE A 239 18.71 4.46 -7.20
CA ILE A 239 19.09 3.10 -6.80
C ILE A 239 20.13 3.17 -5.71
N GLY A 240 20.04 2.25 -4.72
CA GLY A 240 20.96 2.20 -3.58
C GLY A 240 20.63 3.22 -2.51
N SER A 241 19.41 3.79 -2.50
CA SER A 241 18.96 4.73 -1.48
C SER A 241 19.05 4.14 -0.07
N ASP A 242 18.61 2.88 0.12
CA ASP A 242 18.70 2.20 1.41
C ASP A 242 20.15 2.12 1.94
N ARG A 243 21.11 1.90 1.05
CA ARG A 243 22.52 1.84 1.42
C ARG A 243 23.11 3.22 1.72
N GLU A 244 22.70 4.26 1.00
CA GLU A 244 23.12 5.65 1.25
C GLU A 244 22.57 6.16 2.58
N GLU A 245 21.38 5.74 2.95
CA GLU A 245 20.73 6.02 4.23
C GLU A 245 21.24 5.14 5.38
N GLY A 246 22.12 4.16 5.09
CA GLY A 246 22.67 3.25 6.10
C GLY A 246 21.67 2.24 6.63
N LYS A 247 20.59 1.98 5.89
CA LYS A 247 19.58 0.98 6.25
C LYS A 247 20.11 -0.43 6.00
N THR A 248 19.88 -1.34 6.95
CA THR A 248 20.12 -2.77 6.77
C THR A 248 18.92 -3.37 6.03
N THR A 249 19.16 -4.17 4.99
CA THR A 249 18.12 -4.88 4.25
C THR A 249 18.29 -6.40 4.35
N PHE A 250 17.28 -7.18 3.94
CA PHE A 250 17.45 -8.63 3.83
C PHE A 250 18.48 -9.03 2.76
N VAL A 251 18.76 -8.18 1.78
CA VAL A 251 19.83 -8.45 0.80
C VAL A 251 21.20 -8.48 1.48
N ASP A 252 21.42 -7.65 2.51
CA ASP A 252 22.67 -7.67 3.29
C ASP A 252 22.82 -8.96 4.12
N ILE A 253 21.72 -9.53 4.62
CA ILE A 253 21.71 -10.73 5.47
C ILE A 253 21.78 -12.02 4.64
N LEU A 254 20.95 -12.12 3.58
CA LEU A 254 20.71 -13.35 2.82
C LEU A 254 21.37 -13.37 1.43
N GLY A 255 21.78 -12.21 0.93
CA GLY A 255 22.18 -12.00 -0.47
C GLY A 255 21.00 -12.15 -1.45
N LEU A 256 21.17 -11.71 -2.68
CA LEU A 256 20.13 -11.71 -3.72
C LEU A 256 19.46 -13.09 -3.90
N ASN A 257 20.27 -14.16 -3.98
CA ASN A 257 19.75 -15.52 -4.16
C ASN A 257 18.99 -16.03 -2.91
N GLY A 258 19.38 -15.58 -1.73
CA GLY A 258 18.68 -15.89 -0.48
C GLY A 258 17.31 -15.22 -0.46
N CYS A 259 17.24 -13.94 -0.75
CA CYS A 259 16.01 -13.18 -0.85
C CYS A 259 15.05 -13.76 -1.89
N GLN A 260 15.56 -14.15 -3.08
CA GLN A 260 14.73 -14.77 -4.10
C GLN A 260 14.05 -16.07 -3.61
N ARG A 261 14.77 -16.95 -2.90
CA ARG A 261 14.17 -18.17 -2.32
C ARG A 261 13.12 -17.87 -1.25
N VAL A 262 13.34 -16.83 -0.45
CA VAL A 262 12.36 -16.40 0.56
C VAL A 262 11.11 -15.83 -0.12
N ILE A 263 11.26 -15.03 -1.18
CA ILE A 263 10.14 -14.54 -1.99
C ILE A 263 9.31 -15.71 -2.54
N GLU A 264 9.96 -16.72 -3.12
CA GLU A 264 9.28 -17.91 -3.66
C GLU A 264 8.50 -18.65 -2.57
N ALA A 265 9.10 -18.88 -1.39
CA ALA A 265 8.44 -19.55 -0.27
C ALA A 265 7.23 -18.77 0.26
N HIS A 266 7.37 -17.45 0.45
CA HIS A 266 6.24 -16.60 0.87
C HIS A 266 5.16 -16.48 -0.21
N SER A 267 5.54 -16.48 -1.48
CA SER A 267 4.59 -16.51 -2.60
C SER A 267 3.75 -17.80 -2.61
N GLU A 268 4.38 -18.94 -2.37
CA GLU A 268 3.66 -20.23 -2.23
C GLU A 268 2.74 -20.21 -1.01
N SER A 269 3.23 -19.75 0.14
CA SER A 269 2.42 -19.63 1.36
C SER A 269 1.24 -18.65 1.19
N ALA A 270 1.40 -17.55 0.43
CA ALA A 270 0.31 -16.65 0.11
C ALA A 270 -0.78 -17.35 -0.72
N VAL A 271 -0.39 -18.14 -1.71
CA VAL A 271 -1.35 -18.92 -2.51
C VAL A 271 -2.04 -19.99 -1.67
N GLU A 272 -1.30 -20.73 -0.84
CA GLU A 272 -1.85 -21.76 0.06
C GLU A 272 -2.84 -21.16 1.08
N ALA A 273 -2.59 -19.94 1.58
CA ALA A 273 -3.48 -19.26 2.53
C ALA A 273 -4.88 -18.99 1.96
N LEU A 274 -5.03 -18.91 0.63
CA LEU A 274 -6.36 -18.75 0.00
C LEU A 274 -7.24 -19.98 0.18
N GLY A 275 -6.65 -21.16 0.42
CA GLY A 275 -7.34 -22.40 0.77
C GLY A 275 -8.48 -22.74 -0.21
N ASP A 276 -9.68 -22.93 0.34
CA ASP A 276 -10.90 -23.31 -0.42
C ASP A 276 -11.68 -22.08 -0.96
N MET A 277 -11.10 -20.89 -0.95
CA MET A 277 -11.76 -19.71 -1.54
C MET A 277 -11.88 -19.87 -3.06
N GLU A 278 -13.07 -19.60 -3.57
CA GLU A 278 -13.34 -19.65 -5.01
C GLU A 278 -12.86 -18.39 -5.74
N ASP A 279 -12.70 -18.47 -7.06
CA ASP A 279 -12.38 -17.34 -7.96
C ASP A 279 -11.08 -16.57 -7.63
N THR A 280 -10.10 -17.23 -7.02
CA THR A 280 -8.83 -16.65 -6.54
C THR A 280 -7.76 -16.48 -7.63
N ASP A 281 -8.04 -16.86 -8.87
CA ASP A 281 -7.08 -16.84 -9.99
C ASP A 281 -6.35 -15.49 -10.16
N PHE A 282 -7.04 -14.37 -9.89
CA PHE A 282 -6.44 -13.05 -9.98
C PHE A 282 -5.36 -12.84 -8.91
N LEU A 283 -5.65 -13.21 -7.67
CA LEU A 283 -4.71 -13.08 -6.54
C LEU A 283 -3.50 -13.99 -6.74
N ILE A 284 -3.71 -15.22 -7.21
CA ILE A 284 -2.64 -16.17 -7.56
C ILE A 284 -1.76 -15.58 -8.67
N HIS A 285 -2.37 -15.01 -9.71
CA HIS A 285 -1.62 -14.37 -10.80
C HIS A 285 -0.83 -13.15 -10.31
N LEU A 286 -1.42 -12.34 -9.43
CA LEU A 286 -0.75 -11.18 -8.83
C LEU A 286 0.52 -11.57 -8.07
N VAL A 287 0.48 -12.67 -7.29
CA VAL A 287 1.65 -13.22 -6.61
C VAL A 287 2.74 -13.61 -7.62
N ARG A 288 2.36 -14.29 -8.72
CA ARG A 288 3.33 -14.71 -9.77
C ARG A 288 3.94 -13.52 -10.54
N VAL A 289 3.18 -12.43 -10.71
CA VAL A 289 3.70 -11.18 -11.26
C VAL A 289 4.71 -10.54 -10.30
N LEU A 290 4.43 -10.56 -8.99
CA LEU A 290 5.36 -10.06 -7.97
C LEU A 290 6.68 -10.82 -7.96
N GLU A 291 6.64 -12.15 -8.01
CA GLU A 291 7.85 -13.00 -8.06
C GLU A 291 8.80 -12.64 -9.22
N LYS A 292 8.22 -12.27 -10.37
CA LYS A 292 8.94 -11.99 -11.62
C LYS A 292 9.16 -10.49 -11.86
N ARG A 293 8.72 -9.64 -10.93
CA ARG A 293 8.81 -8.19 -11.09
C ARG A 293 10.27 -7.77 -11.23
N GLU A 294 10.58 -7.18 -12.37
CA GLU A 294 11.88 -6.57 -12.70
C GLU A 294 11.81 -5.03 -12.58
N GLN A 295 10.57 -4.51 -12.33
CA GLN A 295 10.29 -3.08 -12.34
C GLN A 295 9.23 -2.70 -11.29
#